data_9c4caa412c2921f4e66ea3f889599789
#
_entry.id   9c4caa412c2921f4e66ea3f889599789
#
_cell.length_a   1.000
_cell.length_b   1.000
_cell.length_c   1.000
_cell.angle_alpha   90.00
_cell.angle_beta   90.00
_cell.angle_gamma   90.00
#
_symmetry.space_group_name_H-M   'P 1'
#
loop_
_entity.id
_entity.type
_entity.pdbx_description
1 polymer ?
#
loop_
_entity_poly.entity_id
_entity_poly.type
_entity_poly.pdbx_seq_one_letter_code
_entity_poly.pdbx_strand_id
1 'polypeptide(L)'
;MRRPVLLLAIALLSAPVLAQSGGKLLLTGGVSSIDGAAGGGLTPWAVTGSYATAGEVGATAFVTRAKTGNYGLWTYGAAVSAWDRVEISLARQDLDTESNLAPLGLDGLHLKQDIVGVKVRLAGDAVLDSDTLMPQIAIGLEHKTAHVGALGPTLFGPLGAKSSGTDVYVSATKLLLAEGVLVNLTLRATKANQNGLLGFGGAQSSSTRIQPEFSLAKLLRKDLAIGVEFRAKPDNLNQSVLGAGALKEDDWKDIFVAWAPNKHFSLTAAWVDLGRIAPAVQPKRQTGAYLSAQFAL
;
A
#
# COMPACT_ATOMS: atom_id res chain seq x y z
N MET A 1 -24.83 -15.30 -9.65
CA MET A 1 -25.15 -14.95 -8.25
C MET A 1 -24.38 -13.67 -7.91
N ARG A 2 -25.06 -12.54 -7.85
CA ARG A 2 -24.46 -11.22 -7.54
C ARG A 2 -24.29 -11.11 -6.01
N ARG A 3 -23.07 -10.94 -5.53
CA ARG A 3 -22.73 -10.90 -4.10
C ARG A 3 -23.04 -9.53 -3.48
N PRO A 4 -23.58 -9.46 -2.25
CA PRO A 4 -23.99 -8.22 -1.58
C PRO A 4 -22.84 -7.49 -0.86
N VAL A 5 -21.69 -7.30 -1.52
CA VAL A 5 -20.55 -6.57 -0.92
C VAL A 5 -20.72 -5.04 -1.02
N LEU A 6 -21.60 -4.58 -1.91
CA LEU A 6 -21.80 -3.14 -2.13
C LEU A 6 -22.71 -2.46 -1.07
N LEU A 7 -23.53 -3.23 -0.36
CA LEU A 7 -24.48 -2.68 0.61
C LEU A 7 -23.87 -2.36 1.99
N LEU A 8 -22.73 -2.96 2.34
CA LEU A 8 -22.08 -2.68 3.63
C LEU A 8 -21.33 -1.33 3.65
N ALA A 9 -20.86 -0.86 2.51
CA ALA A 9 -20.19 0.44 2.40
C ALA A 9 -21.15 1.64 2.53
N ILE A 10 -22.42 1.47 2.15
CA ILE A 10 -23.43 2.54 2.18
C ILE A 10 -24.04 2.72 3.59
N ALA A 11 -24.11 1.65 4.39
CA ALA A 11 -24.64 1.72 5.76
C ALA A 11 -23.70 2.44 6.74
N LEU A 12 -22.40 2.54 6.45
CA LEU A 12 -21.43 3.28 7.26
C LEU A 12 -21.51 4.81 7.05
N LEU A 13 -22.18 5.28 6.00
CA LEU A 13 -22.32 6.71 5.69
C LEU A 13 -23.47 7.39 6.44
N SER A 14 -24.34 6.64 7.12
CA SER A 14 -25.54 7.19 7.80
C SER A 14 -25.44 7.27 9.33
N ALA A 15 -24.32 6.86 9.94
CA ALA A 15 -24.07 7.16 11.34
C ALA A 15 -23.72 8.65 11.47
N PRO A 16 -24.33 9.44 12.39
CA PRO A 16 -23.83 10.76 12.69
C PRO A 16 -22.43 10.60 13.28
N VAL A 17 -21.41 10.80 12.44
CA VAL A 17 -20.03 10.88 12.90
C VAL A 17 -19.96 12.20 13.68
N LEU A 18 -19.97 12.11 14.99
CA LEU A 18 -19.54 13.18 15.86
C LEU A 18 -18.01 13.29 15.68
N ALA A 19 -17.61 13.78 14.51
CA ALA A 19 -16.23 14.14 14.22
C ALA A 19 -15.92 15.40 15.02
N GLN A 20 -15.59 15.22 16.29
CA GLN A 20 -14.85 16.22 17.01
C GLN A 20 -13.53 16.38 16.24
N SER A 21 -13.12 17.60 15.92
CA SER A 21 -11.91 17.90 15.16
C SER A 21 -10.69 17.32 15.90
N GLY A 22 -10.30 16.10 15.56
CA GLY A 22 -9.19 15.39 16.19
C GLY A 22 -7.92 16.23 16.26
N GLY A 23 -7.15 16.07 17.34
CA GLY A 23 -5.95 16.89 17.64
C GLY A 23 -4.74 16.66 16.76
N LYS A 24 -4.76 15.68 15.83
CA LYS A 24 -3.63 15.42 14.93
C LYS A 24 -3.37 16.58 13.96
N LEU A 25 -2.11 16.84 13.68
CA LEU A 25 -1.69 17.81 12.66
C LEU A 25 -1.96 17.28 11.25
N LEU A 26 -2.12 18.17 10.28
CA LEU A 26 -2.29 17.80 8.87
C LEU A 26 -1.11 16.93 8.41
N LEU A 27 -1.39 15.93 7.56
CA LEU A 27 -0.44 14.95 7.00
C LEU A 27 0.20 13.98 8.02
N THR A 28 0.00 14.16 9.33
CA THR A 28 0.62 13.28 10.35
C THR A 28 -0.12 11.96 10.58
N GLY A 29 -1.36 11.84 10.10
CA GLY A 29 -2.08 10.57 10.00
C GLY A 29 -1.66 9.72 8.78
N GLY A 30 -0.71 10.21 7.97
CA GLY A 30 -0.35 9.60 6.70
C GLY A 30 -1.42 9.81 5.62
N VAL A 31 -1.20 9.18 4.49
CA VAL A 31 -2.20 8.96 3.44
C VAL A 31 -2.50 7.47 3.38
N SER A 32 -3.45 7.02 2.56
CA SER A 32 -3.65 5.59 2.36
C SER A 32 -2.61 5.06 1.38
N SER A 33 -1.89 4.02 1.78
CA SER A 33 -1.01 3.29 0.88
C SER A 33 -1.81 2.50 -0.15
N ILE A 34 -1.16 2.01 -1.19
CA ILE A 34 -1.79 1.13 -2.19
C ILE A 34 -2.34 -0.17 -1.59
N ASP A 35 -1.89 -0.58 -0.41
CA ASP A 35 -2.39 -1.76 0.33
C ASP A 35 -3.56 -1.42 1.28
N GLY A 36 -3.90 -0.13 1.41
CA GLY A 36 -5.03 0.34 2.23
C GLY A 36 -4.68 0.77 3.64
N ALA A 37 -3.54 0.37 4.18
CA ALA A 37 -3.08 0.82 5.48
C ALA A 37 -2.63 2.28 5.43
N ALA A 38 -2.78 3.03 6.52
CA ALA A 38 -2.23 4.37 6.64
C ALA A 38 -0.71 4.35 6.54
N GLY A 39 -0.15 5.29 5.74
CA GLY A 39 1.28 5.34 5.47
C GLY A 39 1.65 6.46 4.51
N GLY A 40 2.64 6.19 3.70
CA GLY A 40 2.92 6.91 2.46
C GLY A 40 2.12 6.30 1.29
N GLY A 41 2.49 6.59 0.06
CA GLY A 41 1.84 5.98 -1.09
C GLY A 41 2.16 4.49 -1.27
N LEU A 42 3.43 4.13 -1.07
CA LEU A 42 3.92 2.77 -1.25
C LEU A 42 4.07 1.98 0.07
N THR A 43 4.40 2.64 1.17
CA THR A 43 4.79 1.97 2.42
C THR A 43 3.80 2.24 3.56
N PRO A 44 3.48 1.26 4.42
CA PRO A 44 2.73 1.52 5.64
C PRO A 44 3.61 2.21 6.68
N TRP A 45 3.02 3.16 7.41
CA TRP A 45 3.67 3.82 8.55
C TRP A 45 3.10 3.30 9.87
N ALA A 46 3.77 3.62 10.97
CA ALA A 46 3.30 3.23 12.30
C ALA A 46 2.05 4.02 12.75
N VAL A 47 1.69 5.09 12.05
CA VAL A 47 0.49 5.88 12.36
C VAL A 47 -0.80 5.16 11.97
N THR A 48 -1.89 5.50 12.65
CA THR A 48 -3.25 5.08 12.25
C THR A 48 -3.86 6.14 11.36
N GLY A 49 -4.62 5.70 10.34
CA GLY A 49 -5.34 6.58 9.42
C GLY A 49 -6.38 7.43 10.15
N SER A 50 -6.84 8.49 9.49
CA SER A 50 -7.72 9.51 10.04
C SER A 50 -7.04 10.45 11.07
N TYR A 51 -7.80 11.43 11.52
CA TYR A 51 -7.38 12.42 12.52
C TYR A 51 -7.89 12.11 13.92
N ALA A 52 -8.54 10.95 14.13
CA ALA A 52 -9.01 10.49 15.42
C ALA A 52 -7.86 10.31 16.43
N THR A 53 -8.10 10.75 17.65
CA THR A 53 -7.18 10.68 18.78
C THR A 53 -7.55 9.54 19.75
N ALA A 54 -6.92 9.49 20.94
CA ALA A 54 -7.02 8.38 21.88
C ALA A 54 -8.44 8.06 22.40
N GLY A 55 -9.41 8.94 22.27
CA GLY A 55 -10.81 8.71 22.69
C GLY A 55 -11.78 8.54 21.53
N GLU A 56 -11.29 8.56 20.30
CA GLU A 56 -12.09 8.74 19.10
C GLU A 56 -11.99 7.56 18.14
N VAL A 57 -12.98 7.49 17.24
CA VAL A 57 -12.99 6.60 16.08
C VAL A 57 -13.04 7.48 14.83
N GLY A 58 -12.25 7.17 13.84
CA GLY A 58 -12.25 7.85 12.56
C GLY A 58 -12.18 6.87 11.42
N ALA A 59 -12.48 7.34 10.23
CA ALA A 59 -12.47 6.53 9.02
C ALA A 59 -11.75 7.27 7.89
N THR A 60 -11.21 6.52 6.95
CA THR A 60 -10.67 7.04 5.69
C THR A 60 -11.21 6.23 4.53
N ALA A 61 -11.36 6.87 3.38
CA ALA A 61 -11.61 6.21 2.11
C ALA A 61 -10.69 6.82 1.06
N PHE A 62 -10.20 6.02 0.13
CA PHE A 62 -9.26 6.48 -0.87
C PHE A 62 -9.48 5.87 -2.25
N VAL A 63 -9.00 6.55 -3.25
CA VAL A 63 -8.85 6.05 -4.61
C VAL A 63 -7.53 6.51 -5.17
N THR A 64 -6.82 5.57 -5.81
CA THR A 64 -5.49 5.79 -6.38
C THR A 64 -5.47 5.32 -7.83
N ARG A 65 -4.84 6.08 -8.69
CA ARG A 65 -4.47 5.69 -10.04
C ARG A 65 -2.96 5.78 -10.21
N ALA A 66 -2.32 4.67 -10.57
CA ALA A 66 -0.96 4.68 -11.09
C ALA A 66 -0.98 4.28 -12.57
N LYS A 67 -0.25 5.00 -13.41
CA LYS A 67 -0.12 4.72 -14.83
C LYS A 67 1.37 4.77 -15.18
N THR A 68 1.88 3.64 -15.65
CA THR A 68 3.24 3.52 -16.19
C THR A 68 3.21 3.39 -17.70
N GLY A 69 4.36 3.18 -18.31
CA GLY A 69 4.46 3.07 -19.77
C GLY A 69 3.57 1.98 -20.36
N ASN A 70 3.42 0.85 -19.65
CA ASN A 70 2.75 -0.34 -20.19
C ASN A 70 1.71 -0.97 -19.24
N TYR A 71 1.47 -0.38 -18.07
CA TYR A 71 0.52 -0.90 -17.09
C TYR A 71 -0.31 0.22 -16.48
N GLY A 72 -1.50 -0.11 -16.07
CA GLY A 72 -2.38 0.78 -15.33
C GLY A 72 -2.88 0.12 -14.06
N LEU A 73 -2.71 0.76 -12.90
CA LEU A 73 -3.22 0.25 -11.62
C LEU A 73 -4.28 1.19 -11.07
N TRP A 74 -5.44 0.65 -10.75
CA TRP A 74 -6.39 1.27 -9.84
C TRP A 74 -6.31 0.61 -8.49
N THR A 75 -6.33 1.41 -7.43
CA THR A 75 -6.50 0.94 -6.06
C THR A 75 -7.54 1.79 -5.36
N TYR A 76 -8.41 1.18 -4.60
CA TYR A 76 -9.40 1.88 -3.78
C TYR A 76 -9.70 1.06 -2.53
N GLY A 77 -10.12 1.76 -1.50
CA GLY A 77 -10.37 1.11 -0.22
C GLY A 77 -10.82 2.08 0.87
N ALA A 78 -10.89 1.54 2.07
CA ALA A 78 -11.26 2.28 3.27
C ALA A 78 -10.56 1.67 4.49
N ALA A 79 -10.38 2.51 5.52
CA ALA A 79 -9.91 2.07 6.82
C ALA A 79 -10.71 2.73 7.93
N VAL A 80 -10.82 2.03 9.05
CA VAL A 80 -11.37 2.55 10.31
C VAL A 80 -10.29 2.47 11.36
N SER A 81 -10.07 3.56 12.07
CA SER A 81 -9.10 3.65 13.15
C SER A 81 -9.79 3.99 14.46
N ALA A 82 -9.45 3.29 15.52
CA ALA A 82 -10.01 3.51 16.84
C ALA A 82 -8.90 3.79 17.86
N TRP A 83 -9.16 4.78 18.73
CA TRP A 83 -8.36 5.14 19.91
C TRP A 83 -6.89 5.49 19.59
N ASP A 84 -6.62 5.91 18.35
CA ASP A 84 -5.27 6.10 17.83
C ASP A 84 -4.36 4.87 18.06
N ARG A 85 -4.94 3.69 18.11
CA ARG A 85 -4.25 2.45 18.46
C ARG A 85 -4.48 1.31 17.48
N VAL A 86 -5.69 1.13 16.98
CA VAL A 86 -6.04 0.02 16.09
C VAL A 86 -6.56 0.57 14.77
N GLU A 87 -6.13 -0.01 13.68
CA GLU A 87 -6.64 0.27 12.32
C GLU A 87 -7.04 -1.04 11.67
N ILE A 88 -8.22 -1.05 11.04
CA ILE A 88 -8.68 -2.12 10.16
C ILE A 88 -8.86 -1.51 8.78
N SER A 89 -8.28 -2.13 7.76
CA SER A 89 -8.29 -1.62 6.39
C SER A 89 -8.79 -2.68 5.40
N LEU A 90 -9.43 -2.20 4.34
CA LEU A 90 -9.86 -2.98 3.20
C LEU A 90 -9.41 -2.26 1.94
N ALA A 91 -8.79 -2.98 1.01
CA ALA A 91 -8.41 -2.42 -0.28
C ALA A 91 -8.62 -3.43 -1.41
N ARG A 92 -8.85 -2.91 -2.60
CA ARG A 92 -8.82 -3.67 -3.84
C ARG A 92 -7.90 -3.00 -4.82
N GLN A 93 -7.03 -3.81 -5.42
CA GLN A 93 -6.16 -3.44 -6.53
C GLN A 93 -6.69 -4.06 -7.82
N ASP A 94 -6.57 -3.34 -8.93
CA ASP A 94 -6.95 -3.79 -10.27
C ASP A 94 -5.86 -3.31 -11.25
N LEU A 95 -4.97 -4.23 -11.62
CA LEU A 95 -3.87 -3.99 -12.54
C LEU A 95 -4.31 -4.39 -13.95
N ASP A 96 -4.44 -3.40 -14.81
CA ASP A 96 -4.61 -3.55 -16.25
C ASP A 96 -3.25 -3.84 -16.88
N THR A 97 -3.12 -5.00 -17.52
CA THR A 97 -1.90 -5.39 -18.24
C THR A 97 -1.82 -4.80 -19.63
N GLU A 98 -2.83 -4.04 -20.06
CA GLU A 98 -2.93 -3.46 -21.40
C GLU A 98 -2.63 -4.52 -22.49
N SER A 99 -1.85 -4.18 -23.51
CA SER A 99 -1.49 -5.11 -24.57
C SER A 99 -0.29 -6.01 -24.29
N ASN A 100 0.29 -5.97 -23.07
CA ASN A 100 1.49 -6.75 -22.79
C ASN A 100 1.28 -8.26 -22.90
N LEU A 101 0.08 -8.75 -22.65
CA LEU A 101 -0.26 -10.16 -22.74
C LEU A 101 -0.97 -10.52 -24.07
N ALA A 102 -1.09 -9.60 -25.01
CA ALA A 102 -1.66 -9.87 -26.34
C ALA A 102 -0.96 -11.01 -27.10
N PRO A 103 0.39 -11.17 -27.05
CA PRO A 103 1.07 -12.32 -27.67
C PRO A 103 0.65 -13.68 -27.11
N LEU A 104 0.07 -13.70 -25.90
CA LEU A 104 -0.46 -14.90 -25.24
C LEU A 104 -1.98 -15.06 -25.45
N GLY A 105 -2.62 -14.21 -26.25
CA GLY A 105 -4.08 -14.18 -26.43
C GLY A 105 -4.84 -13.60 -25.22
N LEU A 106 -4.18 -12.85 -24.36
CA LEU A 106 -4.73 -12.29 -23.11
C LEU A 106 -4.66 -10.76 -23.09
N ASP A 107 -4.99 -10.14 -24.21
CA ASP A 107 -5.03 -8.68 -24.35
C ASP A 107 -6.00 -8.04 -23.34
N GLY A 108 -5.58 -6.97 -22.69
CA GLY A 108 -6.39 -6.26 -21.69
C GLY A 108 -6.76 -7.09 -20.46
N LEU A 109 -5.96 -8.10 -20.11
CA LEU A 109 -6.21 -8.88 -18.90
C LEU A 109 -6.04 -8.01 -17.64
N HIS A 110 -7.00 -8.09 -16.73
CA HIS A 110 -6.95 -7.47 -15.42
C HIS A 110 -6.54 -8.46 -14.34
N LEU A 111 -5.48 -8.13 -13.60
CA LEU A 111 -5.06 -8.84 -12.40
C LEU A 111 -5.59 -8.08 -11.19
N LYS A 112 -6.41 -8.74 -10.37
CA LYS A 112 -7.04 -8.10 -9.21
C LYS A 112 -6.52 -8.71 -7.91
N GLN A 113 -6.59 -7.91 -6.84
CA GLN A 113 -6.23 -8.36 -5.51
C GLN A 113 -7.15 -7.73 -4.48
N ASP A 114 -7.66 -8.54 -3.55
CA ASP A 114 -8.36 -8.09 -2.35
C ASP A 114 -7.40 -8.15 -1.16
N ILE A 115 -7.40 -7.10 -0.34
CA ILE A 115 -6.53 -6.93 0.82
C ILE A 115 -7.38 -6.62 2.04
N VAL A 116 -7.15 -7.37 3.12
CA VAL A 116 -7.71 -7.09 4.44
C VAL A 116 -6.54 -6.87 5.39
N GLY A 117 -6.48 -5.71 6.02
CA GLY A 117 -5.39 -5.31 6.91
C GLY A 117 -5.86 -5.05 8.34
N VAL A 118 -4.96 -5.34 9.28
CA VAL A 118 -5.08 -4.93 10.69
C VAL A 118 -3.73 -4.37 11.11
N LYS A 119 -3.72 -3.20 11.76
CA LYS A 119 -2.52 -2.59 12.32
C LYS A 119 -2.79 -2.17 13.77
N VAL A 120 -1.81 -2.41 14.65
CA VAL A 120 -1.87 -2.06 16.06
C VAL A 120 -0.63 -1.24 16.43
N ARG A 121 -0.84 -0.02 16.91
CA ARG A 121 0.20 0.81 17.54
C ARG A 121 0.58 0.20 18.87
N LEU A 122 1.85 -0.11 19.04
CA LEU A 122 2.39 -0.75 20.25
C LEU A 122 2.91 0.27 21.27
N ALA A 123 3.71 1.23 20.81
CA ALA A 123 4.41 2.18 21.66
C ALA A 123 4.79 3.46 20.93
N GLY A 124 5.22 4.47 21.68
CA GLY A 124 5.74 5.74 21.19
C GLY A 124 4.69 6.66 20.61
N ASP A 125 5.10 7.86 20.22
CA ASP A 125 4.30 8.83 19.47
C ASP A 125 5.14 9.40 18.32
N ALA A 126 4.56 9.40 17.12
CA ALA A 126 5.27 9.84 15.93
C ALA A 126 5.49 11.36 15.90
N VAL A 127 4.65 12.15 16.57
CA VAL A 127 4.50 13.58 16.36
C VAL A 127 4.67 14.39 17.65
N LEU A 128 3.91 14.04 18.68
CA LEU A 128 3.74 14.89 19.88
C LEU A 128 4.84 14.70 20.93
N ASP A 129 5.53 13.56 20.90
CA ASP A 129 6.65 13.29 21.81
C ASP A 129 7.95 13.83 21.19
N SER A 130 8.05 15.17 21.15
CA SER A 130 9.19 15.88 20.52
C SER A 130 10.47 15.81 21.33
N ASP A 131 10.36 15.52 22.62
CA ASP A 131 11.50 15.55 23.56
C ASP A 131 12.33 14.26 23.53
N THR A 132 11.85 13.24 22.81
CA THR A 132 12.54 11.96 22.66
C THR A 132 12.67 11.55 21.19
N LEU A 133 13.72 10.78 20.89
CA LEU A 133 13.89 10.13 19.59
C LEU A 133 13.07 8.84 19.46
N MET A 134 12.31 8.45 20.49
CA MET A 134 11.48 7.26 20.48
C MET A 134 10.44 7.37 19.33
N PRO A 135 10.50 6.48 18.32
CA PRO A 135 9.50 6.50 17.26
C PRO A 135 8.19 5.88 17.73
N GLN A 136 7.12 6.19 17.04
CA GLN A 136 5.91 5.38 17.11
C GLN A 136 6.18 4.03 16.45
N ILE A 137 5.82 2.94 17.13
CA ILE A 137 6.00 1.56 16.65
C ILE A 137 4.64 0.92 16.50
N ALA A 138 4.41 0.29 15.35
CA ALA A 138 3.21 -0.48 15.08
C ALA A 138 3.55 -1.84 14.44
N ILE A 139 2.71 -2.82 14.70
CA ILE A 139 2.69 -4.09 13.97
C ILE A 139 1.44 -4.15 13.11
N GLY A 140 1.57 -4.67 11.90
CA GLY A 140 0.44 -4.87 10.99
C GLY A 140 0.48 -6.23 10.31
N LEU A 141 -0.70 -6.63 9.87
CA LEU A 141 -0.95 -7.85 9.12
C LEU A 141 -1.83 -7.50 7.92
N GLU A 142 -1.50 -8.02 6.74
CA GLU A 142 -2.30 -7.87 5.52
C GLU A 142 -2.53 -9.25 4.90
N HIS A 143 -3.77 -9.70 4.90
CA HIS A 143 -4.16 -10.89 4.15
C HIS A 143 -4.60 -10.47 2.76
N LYS A 144 -3.96 -11.08 1.74
CA LYS A 144 -4.11 -10.71 0.33
C LYS A 144 -4.60 -11.92 -0.47
N THR A 145 -5.55 -11.71 -1.37
CA THR A 145 -6.07 -12.74 -2.27
C THR A 145 -6.01 -12.25 -3.71
N ALA A 146 -5.21 -12.92 -4.53
CA ALA A 146 -5.04 -12.63 -5.94
C ALA A 146 -6.11 -13.28 -6.82
N HIS A 147 -6.63 -12.53 -7.77
CA HIS A 147 -7.58 -12.97 -8.80
C HIS A 147 -6.95 -12.70 -10.17
N VAL A 148 -6.25 -13.69 -10.69
CA VAL A 148 -5.39 -13.54 -11.88
C VAL A 148 -6.06 -14.02 -13.18
N GLY A 149 -7.33 -14.36 -13.13
CA GLY A 149 -8.10 -14.76 -14.32
C GLY A 149 -7.46 -15.91 -15.08
N ALA A 150 -7.30 -15.76 -16.38
CA ALA A 150 -6.75 -16.76 -17.28
C ALA A 150 -5.28 -17.13 -17.02
N LEU A 151 -4.52 -16.33 -16.25
CA LEU A 151 -3.17 -16.71 -15.81
C LEU A 151 -3.16 -17.74 -14.67
N GLY A 152 -4.29 -18.02 -14.03
CA GLY A 152 -4.38 -18.91 -12.87
C GLY A 152 -3.76 -20.31 -13.10
N PRO A 153 -4.09 -21.02 -14.18
CA PRO A 153 -3.48 -22.32 -14.48
C PRO A 153 -1.95 -22.28 -14.59
N THR A 154 -1.38 -21.21 -15.09
CA THR A 154 0.09 -21.04 -15.21
C THR A 154 0.72 -20.64 -13.88
N LEU A 155 0.18 -19.65 -13.21
CA LEU A 155 0.75 -19.12 -11.96
C LEU A 155 0.64 -20.11 -10.80
N PHE A 156 -0.52 -20.74 -10.65
CA PHE A 156 -0.81 -21.64 -9.53
C PHE A 156 -0.46 -23.10 -9.82
N GLY A 157 -0.21 -23.43 -11.10
CA GLY A 157 0.28 -24.73 -11.54
C GLY A 157 1.81 -24.78 -11.60
N PRO A 158 2.42 -24.72 -12.82
CA PRO A 158 3.86 -24.93 -12.99
C PRO A 158 4.74 -23.88 -12.31
N LEU A 159 4.27 -22.64 -12.13
CA LEU A 159 5.01 -21.61 -11.38
C LEU A 159 4.91 -21.79 -9.86
N GLY A 160 3.94 -22.59 -9.36
CA GLY A 160 3.83 -22.98 -7.96
C GLY A 160 3.46 -21.84 -6.99
N ALA A 161 3.00 -20.70 -7.48
CA ALA A 161 2.51 -19.63 -6.63
C ALA A 161 1.16 -20.04 -5.99
N LYS A 162 0.84 -19.44 -4.85
CA LYS A 162 -0.47 -19.57 -4.21
C LYS A 162 -1.32 -18.34 -4.47
N SER A 163 -2.64 -18.50 -4.55
CA SER A 163 -3.57 -17.41 -4.80
C SER A 163 -3.73 -16.45 -3.61
N SER A 164 -3.37 -16.88 -2.40
CA SER A 164 -3.47 -16.03 -1.21
C SER A 164 -2.23 -16.15 -0.33
N GLY A 165 -1.98 -15.11 0.46
CA GLY A 165 -0.90 -15.06 1.42
C GLY A 165 -1.14 -13.96 2.45
N THR A 166 -0.30 -13.97 3.49
CA THR A 166 -0.35 -12.98 4.56
C THR A 166 1.03 -12.38 4.74
N ASP A 167 1.09 -11.06 4.67
CA ASP A 167 2.25 -10.26 5.03
C ASP A 167 2.11 -9.84 6.49
N VAL A 168 3.22 -9.85 7.22
CA VAL A 168 3.32 -9.26 8.56
C VAL A 168 4.40 -8.21 8.53
N TYR A 169 4.15 -7.04 9.11
CA TYR A 169 5.14 -5.98 9.14
C TYR A 169 5.23 -5.29 10.49
N VAL A 170 6.39 -4.72 10.77
CA VAL A 170 6.63 -3.79 11.87
C VAL A 170 7.11 -2.49 11.29
N SER A 171 6.46 -1.38 11.67
CA SER A 171 6.81 -0.03 11.24
C SER A 171 7.25 0.82 12.41
N ALA A 172 8.23 1.69 12.16
CA ALA A 172 8.70 2.71 13.10
C ALA A 172 8.68 4.08 12.39
N THR A 173 7.89 5.01 12.91
CA THR A 173 7.68 6.34 12.30
C THR A 173 7.99 7.43 13.31
N LYS A 174 8.75 8.45 12.88
CA LYS A 174 9.02 9.65 13.67
C LYS A 174 8.97 10.90 12.78
N LEU A 175 8.26 11.91 13.25
CA LEU A 175 8.34 13.28 12.74
C LEU A 175 9.26 14.07 13.67
N LEU A 176 10.39 14.51 13.14
CA LEU A 176 11.26 15.49 13.79
C LEU A 176 10.61 16.86 13.57
N LEU A 177 9.79 17.29 14.53
CA LEU A 177 8.85 18.39 14.34
C LEU A 177 9.57 19.74 14.10
N ALA A 178 10.69 19.98 14.80
CA ALA A 178 11.50 21.19 14.63
C ALA A 178 12.04 21.33 13.20
N GLU A 179 12.46 20.22 12.61
CA GLU A 179 12.98 20.14 11.25
C GLU A 179 11.88 19.93 10.22
N GLY A 180 10.67 19.55 10.64
CA GLY A 180 9.59 19.16 9.74
C GLY A 180 9.95 17.96 8.87
N VAL A 181 10.74 17.00 9.39
CA VAL A 181 11.19 15.80 8.65
C VAL A 181 10.56 14.56 9.26
N LEU A 182 9.81 13.81 8.44
CA LEU A 182 9.28 12.52 8.80
C LEU A 182 10.17 11.42 8.24
N VAL A 183 10.48 10.45 9.10
CA VAL A 183 11.21 9.24 8.75
C VAL A 183 10.35 8.03 9.11
N ASN A 184 10.23 7.07 8.21
CA ASN A 184 9.61 5.78 8.46
C ASN A 184 10.51 4.65 7.98
N LEU A 185 10.62 3.60 8.79
CA LEU A 185 11.23 2.33 8.45
C LEU A 185 10.21 1.22 8.72
N THR A 186 10.00 0.36 7.73
CA THR A 186 9.14 -0.83 7.86
C THR A 186 9.92 -2.06 7.48
N LEU A 187 9.80 -3.12 8.26
CA LEU A 187 10.29 -4.45 7.93
C LEU A 187 9.08 -5.36 7.71
N ARG A 188 8.94 -5.86 6.48
CA ARG A 188 7.82 -6.72 6.06
C ARG A 188 8.29 -8.14 5.83
N ALA A 189 7.69 -9.09 6.53
CA ALA A 189 7.83 -10.52 6.27
C ALA A 189 6.79 -10.93 5.22
N THR A 190 7.25 -11.29 4.03
CA THR A 190 6.38 -11.52 2.87
C THR A 190 6.92 -12.62 1.94
N LYS A 191 6.06 -13.17 1.11
CA LYS A 191 6.36 -13.97 -0.09
C LYS A 191 5.50 -13.55 -1.29
N ALA A 192 4.96 -12.33 -1.23
CA ALA A 192 4.09 -11.77 -2.23
C ALA A 192 4.88 -11.45 -3.52
N ASN A 193 4.47 -12.00 -4.66
CA ASN A 193 5.03 -11.68 -5.97
C ASN A 193 4.31 -10.44 -6.52
N GLN A 194 5.06 -9.43 -6.96
CA GLN A 194 4.50 -8.15 -7.38
C GLN A 194 3.44 -7.63 -6.41
N ASN A 195 3.82 -7.55 -5.12
CA ASN A 195 2.92 -7.17 -4.03
C ASN A 195 1.71 -8.10 -3.80
N GLY A 196 1.71 -9.29 -4.39
CA GLY A 196 0.63 -10.27 -4.32
C GLY A 196 -0.21 -10.38 -5.61
N LEU A 197 -0.11 -9.43 -6.54
CA LEU A 197 -0.83 -9.46 -7.82
C LEU A 197 -0.48 -10.68 -8.69
N LEU A 198 0.72 -11.24 -8.54
CA LEU A 198 1.14 -12.50 -9.15
C LEU A 198 1.17 -13.69 -8.16
N GLY A 199 0.36 -13.62 -7.11
CA GLY A 199 0.29 -14.65 -6.09
C GLY A 199 1.47 -14.64 -5.11
N PHE A 200 1.69 -15.77 -4.41
CA PHE A 200 2.58 -15.84 -3.25
C PHE A 200 3.53 -17.03 -3.33
N GLY A 201 4.84 -16.78 -3.21
CA GLY A 201 5.88 -17.82 -3.35
C GLY A 201 5.99 -18.33 -4.78
N GLY A 202 6.66 -19.43 -4.95
CA GLY A 202 6.87 -20.12 -6.22
C GLY A 202 7.40 -21.54 -6.01
N ALA A 203 7.43 -22.36 -7.05
CA ALA A 203 7.85 -23.77 -6.99
C ALA A 203 9.30 -23.92 -6.49
N GLN A 204 10.20 -22.98 -6.83
CA GLN A 204 11.61 -23.04 -6.47
C GLN A 204 11.93 -22.23 -5.19
N SER A 205 11.05 -21.28 -4.79
CA SER A 205 11.26 -20.45 -3.61
C SER A 205 9.91 -20.04 -3.04
N SER A 206 9.58 -20.57 -1.87
CA SER A 206 8.32 -20.23 -1.16
C SER A 206 8.55 -19.80 0.28
N SER A 207 9.79 -19.51 0.66
CA SER A 207 10.13 -19.03 1.99
C SER A 207 9.71 -17.56 2.20
N THR A 208 9.23 -17.27 3.38
CA THR A 208 9.00 -15.87 3.80
C THR A 208 10.33 -15.14 3.89
N ARG A 209 10.40 -13.95 3.32
CA ARG A 209 11.58 -13.08 3.36
C ARG A 209 11.26 -11.77 4.05
N ILE A 210 12.22 -11.23 4.79
CA ILE A 210 12.10 -9.90 5.38
C ILE A 210 12.58 -8.89 4.35
N GLN A 211 11.70 -7.95 4.00
CA GLN A 211 11.94 -6.90 3.02
C GLN A 211 11.87 -5.52 3.71
N PRO A 212 12.89 -4.67 3.55
CA PRO A 212 12.87 -3.33 4.07
C PRO A 212 12.03 -2.40 3.19
N GLU A 213 11.32 -1.49 3.85
CA GLU A 213 10.59 -0.39 3.22
C GLU A 213 10.97 0.90 3.96
N PHE A 214 11.07 2.00 3.24
CA PHE A 214 11.52 3.27 3.78
C PHE A 214 10.73 4.43 3.22
N SER A 215 10.45 5.45 4.04
CA SER A 215 9.90 6.74 3.61
C SER A 215 10.64 7.87 4.30
N LEU A 216 10.92 8.92 3.55
CA LEU A 216 11.46 10.18 4.05
C LEU A 216 10.62 11.31 3.46
N ALA A 217 10.06 12.15 4.32
CA ALA A 217 9.26 13.29 3.88
C ALA A 217 9.67 14.57 4.62
N LYS A 218 9.59 15.70 3.91
CA LYS A 218 9.81 17.03 4.43
C LYS A 218 8.52 17.83 4.34
N LEU A 219 8.04 18.35 5.46
CA LEU A 219 6.98 19.35 5.49
C LEU A 219 7.52 20.67 4.95
N LEU A 220 7.00 21.10 3.83
CA LEU A 220 7.29 22.42 3.25
C LEU A 220 6.39 23.50 3.88
N ARG A 221 5.19 23.10 4.28
CA ARG A 221 4.19 23.86 5.01
C ARG A 221 3.38 22.88 5.87
N LYS A 222 2.54 23.41 6.76
CA LYS A 222 1.65 22.58 7.60
C LYS A 222 0.73 21.64 6.81
N ASP A 223 0.45 21.94 5.55
CA ASP A 223 -0.49 21.26 4.66
C ASP A 223 0.18 20.65 3.42
N LEU A 224 1.50 20.79 3.26
CA LEU A 224 2.23 20.36 2.06
C LEU A 224 3.54 19.66 2.44
N ALA A 225 3.73 18.46 1.96
CA ALA A 225 4.96 17.68 2.11
C ALA A 225 5.50 17.21 0.76
N ILE A 226 6.82 17.04 0.69
CA ILE A 226 7.51 16.33 -0.40
C ILE A 226 8.30 15.17 0.21
N GLY A 227 8.41 14.07 -0.49
CA GLY A 227 9.15 12.93 0.04
C GLY A 227 9.54 11.90 -1.01
N VAL A 228 10.21 10.87 -0.54
CA VAL A 228 10.63 9.70 -1.31
C VAL A 228 10.26 8.43 -0.56
N GLU A 229 9.95 7.37 -1.31
CA GLU A 229 9.71 6.05 -0.75
C GLU A 229 10.50 4.99 -1.50
N PHE A 230 10.80 3.92 -0.77
CA PHE A 230 11.40 2.71 -1.29
C PHE A 230 10.72 1.49 -0.67
N ARG A 231 10.44 0.48 -1.50
CA ARG A 231 9.87 -0.79 -1.07
C ARG A 231 10.59 -1.93 -1.76
N ALA A 232 11.34 -2.71 -0.99
CA ALA A 232 11.96 -3.95 -1.47
C ALA A 232 10.90 -5.04 -1.65
N LYS A 233 11.15 -5.93 -2.61
CA LYS A 233 10.27 -7.06 -2.90
C LYS A 233 11.03 -8.39 -2.92
N PRO A 234 10.38 -9.50 -2.52
CA PRO A 234 10.97 -10.82 -2.69
C PRO A 234 10.97 -11.20 -4.18
N ASP A 235 11.96 -11.99 -4.59
CA ASP A 235 12.14 -12.44 -5.97
C ASP A 235 11.93 -13.96 -6.06
N ASN A 236 10.70 -14.42 -5.72
CA ASN A 236 10.41 -15.85 -5.61
C ASN A 236 10.27 -16.56 -6.96
N LEU A 237 9.88 -15.83 -8.03
CA LEU A 237 9.65 -16.37 -9.37
C LEU A 237 10.85 -16.23 -10.30
N ASN A 238 11.99 -15.70 -9.81
CA ASN A 238 13.20 -15.48 -10.61
C ASN A 238 13.75 -16.77 -11.25
N GLN A 239 13.74 -17.87 -10.49
CA GLN A 239 14.10 -19.20 -10.97
C GLN A 239 12.81 -19.99 -11.21
N SER A 240 12.20 -19.81 -12.36
CA SER A 240 10.93 -20.48 -12.70
C SER A 240 11.08 -21.34 -13.96
N VAL A 241 10.07 -22.14 -14.25
CA VAL A 241 9.98 -22.95 -15.47
C VAL A 241 10.03 -22.11 -16.76
N LEU A 242 9.78 -20.80 -16.67
CA LEU A 242 9.91 -19.88 -17.79
C LEU A 242 11.35 -19.43 -18.07
N GLY A 243 12.30 -19.90 -17.28
CA GLY A 243 13.72 -19.56 -17.35
C GLY A 243 14.16 -18.57 -16.27
N ALA A 244 15.47 -18.56 -16.02
CA ALA A 244 16.08 -17.66 -15.04
C ALA A 244 15.88 -16.18 -15.45
N GLY A 245 15.43 -15.36 -14.53
CA GLY A 245 15.17 -13.93 -14.76
C GLY A 245 13.89 -13.59 -15.48
N ALA A 246 13.15 -14.56 -16.01
CA ALA A 246 11.92 -14.34 -16.79
C ALA A 246 10.85 -13.56 -16.01
N LEU A 247 10.74 -13.81 -14.70
CA LEU A 247 9.82 -13.14 -13.78
C LEU A 247 10.58 -12.46 -12.63
N LYS A 248 11.82 -12.02 -12.87
CA LYS A 248 12.61 -11.30 -11.87
C LYS A 248 11.89 -10.01 -11.46
N GLU A 249 11.79 -9.78 -10.16
CA GLU A 249 11.21 -8.57 -9.59
C GLU A 249 12.27 -7.51 -9.31
N ASP A 250 11.95 -6.26 -9.64
CA ASP A 250 12.72 -5.09 -9.20
C ASP A 250 11.94 -4.38 -8.07
N ASP A 251 12.65 -3.69 -7.19
CA ASP A 251 12.08 -2.92 -6.10
C ASP A 251 11.31 -1.69 -6.59
N TRP A 252 10.38 -1.21 -5.78
CA TRP A 252 9.57 -0.02 -6.06
C TRP A 252 10.13 1.19 -5.34
N LYS A 253 9.99 2.35 -5.99
CA LYS A 253 10.38 3.64 -5.42
C LYS A 253 9.57 4.76 -6.04
N ASP A 254 9.45 5.85 -5.31
CA ASP A 254 8.81 7.06 -5.80
C ASP A 254 9.43 8.35 -5.24
N ILE A 255 9.00 9.45 -5.85
CA ILE A 255 9.13 10.80 -5.32
C ILE A 255 7.72 11.38 -5.34
N PHE A 256 7.23 11.83 -4.18
CA PHE A 256 5.86 12.29 -4.03
C PHE A 256 5.74 13.70 -3.48
N VAL A 257 4.59 14.31 -3.75
CA VAL A 257 4.10 15.52 -3.09
C VAL A 257 2.72 15.18 -2.51
N ALA A 258 2.52 15.45 -1.23
CA ALA A 258 1.25 15.26 -0.53
C ALA A 258 0.73 16.61 -0.06
N TRP A 259 -0.54 16.90 -0.34
CA TRP A 259 -1.23 18.13 0.03
C TRP A 259 -2.55 17.81 0.74
N ALA A 260 -2.73 18.37 1.94
CA ALA A 260 -3.94 18.24 2.74
C ALA A 260 -4.49 19.61 3.11
N PRO A 261 -5.37 20.22 2.28
CA PRO A 261 -5.92 21.55 2.53
C PRO A 261 -6.74 21.60 3.86
N ASN A 262 -7.23 20.48 4.31
CA ASN A 262 -7.96 20.34 5.57
C ASN A 262 -7.86 18.88 6.06
N LYS A 263 -8.48 18.58 7.21
CA LYS A 263 -8.47 17.24 7.81
C LYS A 263 -9.34 16.21 7.08
N HIS A 264 -10.22 16.65 6.19
CA HIS A 264 -11.17 15.76 5.50
C HIS A 264 -10.69 15.32 4.13
N PHE A 265 -9.68 15.99 3.57
CA PHE A 265 -9.21 15.71 2.22
C PHE A 265 -7.69 15.81 2.11
N SER A 266 -7.09 14.85 1.41
CA SER A 266 -5.70 14.93 0.96
C SER A 266 -5.55 14.42 -0.46
N LEU A 267 -4.55 14.97 -1.16
CA LEU A 267 -4.16 14.60 -2.51
C LEU A 267 -2.67 14.30 -2.50
N THR A 268 -2.28 13.16 -3.08
CA THR A 268 -0.87 12.78 -3.27
C THR A 268 -0.61 12.55 -4.74
N ALA A 269 0.39 13.23 -5.27
CA ALA A 269 0.91 13.00 -6.62
C ALA A 269 2.35 12.51 -6.53
N ALA A 270 2.72 11.50 -7.33
CA ALA A 270 4.08 10.97 -7.34
C ALA A 270 4.54 10.61 -8.76
N TRP A 271 5.85 10.65 -8.96
CA TRP A 271 6.51 9.92 -10.00
C TRP A 271 6.99 8.58 -9.42
N VAL A 272 6.58 7.47 -10.05
CA VAL A 272 6.87 6.12 -9.59
C VAL A 272 7.83 5.40 -10.54
N ASP A 273 8.72 4.59 -9.99
CA ASP A 273 9.51 3.60 -10.70
C ASP A 273 9.23 2.23 -10.07
N LEU A 274 8.43 1.43 -10.77
CA LEU A 274 8.03 0.09 -10.34
C LEU A 274 8.97 -1.00 -10.87
N GLY A 275 10.10 -0.60 -11.48
CA GLY A 275 11.04 -1.54 -12.05
C GLY A 275 10.42 -2.37 -13.18
N ARG A 276 10.96 -3.56 -13.42
CA ARG A 276 10.38 -4.54 -14.35
C ARG A 276 9.37 -5.39 -13.60
N ILE A 277 8.17 -5.50 -14.15
CA ILE A 277 7.07 -6.25 -13.51
C ILE A 277 7.15 -7.74 -13.89
N ALA A 278 7.27 -8.04 -15.17
CA ALA A 278 7.43 -9.39 -15.71
C ALA A 278 8.33 -9.31 -16.95
N PRO A 279 9.67 -9.42 -16.79
CA PRO A 279 10.63 -9.20 -17.88
C PRO A 279 10.41 -10.05 -19.14
N ALA A 280 9.92 -11.29 -19.00
CA ALA A 280 9.60 -12.16 -20.13
C ALA A 280 8.46 -11.63 -20.99
N VAL A 281 7.58 -10.80 -20.44
CA VAL A 281 6.43 -10.22 -21.12
C VAL A 281 6.74 -8.78 -21.54
N GLN A 282 7.27 -7.98 -20.60
CA GLN A 282 7.64 -6.58 -20.80
C GLN A 282 9.00 -6.30 -20.16
N PRO A 283 10.08 -6.26 -20.94
CA PRO A 283 11.45 -6.12 -20.40
C PRO A 283 11.77 -4.69 -19.94
N LYS A 284 10.96 -3.69 -20.32
CA LYS A 284 11.21 -2.29 -19.98
C LYS A 284 10.85 -2.00 -18.53
N ARG A 285 11.63 -1.12 -17.89
CA ARG A 285 11.27 -0.54 -16.59
C ARG A 285 9.97 0.24 -16.70
N GLN A 286 9.16 0.13 -15.68
CA GLN A 286 7.84 0.74 -15.59
C GLN A 286 7.90 1.97 -14.73
N THR A 287 8.07 3.12 -15.35
CA THR A 287 8.03 4.43 -14.70
C THR A 287 6.78 5.17 -15.11
N GLY A 288 6.27 6.04 -14.26
CA GLY A 288 5.06 6.79 -14.58
C GLY A 288 4.55 7.68 -13.46
N ALA A 289 3.28 8.03 -13.54
CA ALA A 289 2.61 8.90 -12.61
C ALA A 289 1.68 8.12 -11.67
N TYR A 290 1.57 8.62 -10.45
CA TYR A 290 0.67 8.17 -9.41
C TYR A 290 -0.14 9.36 -8.92
N LEU A 291 -1.44 9.18 -8.74
CA LEU A 291 -2.33 10.17 -8.15
C LEU A 291 -3.27 9.46 -7.19
N SER A 292 -3.34 9.95 -5.95
CA SER A 292 -4.23 9.41 -4.91
C SER A 292 -5.02 10.52 -4.26
N ALA A 293 -6.32 10.31 -4.08
CA ALA A 293 -7.18 11.14 -3.28
C ALA A 293 -7.69 10.36 -2.07
N GLN A 294 -7.64 10.97 -0.89
CA GLN A 294 -8.14 10.40 0.35
C GLN A 294 -9.14 11.34 1.01
N PHE A 295 -10.19 10.77 1.54
CA PHE A 295 -11.17 11.43 2.40
C PHE A 295 -11.08 10.85 3.80
N ALA A 296 -11.13 11.71 4.83
CA ALA A 296 -11.08 11.33 6.23
C ALA A 296 -12.27 11.93 7.00
N LEU A 297 -12.80 11.12 7.93
CA LEU A 297 -13.93 11.46 8.81
C LEU A 297 -13.54 11.23 10.26
#